data_060dbce456676e1ec94681280e3877f3
#
_entry.id   060dbce456676e1ec94681280e3877f3
#
_cell.length_a   1.000
_cell.length_b   1.000
_cell.length_c   1.000
_cell.angle_alpha   90.00
_cell.angle_beta   90.00
_cell.angle_gamma   90.00
#
_symmetry.space_group_name_H-M   'P 1'
#
loop_
_entity.id
_entity.type
_entity.pdbx_description
1 polymer ?
#
loop_
_entity_poly.entity_id
_entity_poly.type
_entity_poly.pdbx_seq_one_letter_code
_entity_poly.pdbx_strand_id
1 'polypeptide(L)'
;MHLIVASFSERLKEALKHTKANTLAKNIGLSKQAISMYTTGKRIPKQPTIKAIAEELNVNEAWLMGYDVPKERSSFDITKDPNYMPLPQTKKIPLLGTIACGVPILATENIDEYVTAPGSIQADFCLRCKGDSMINARILDGDIVYIKSQPDVENGEIAAVIIDSLESECTLKRVYKYPNKVVLAPENNAYEPFVYTNEELNCIRIIGKAVYFLSQAR
;
A
#
# COMPACT_ATOMS: atom_id res chain seq x y z
N MET A 1 17.79 30.87 12.76
CA MET A 1 18.08 30.78 14.21
C MET A 1 16.98 31.56 14.91
N HIS A 2 16.05 30.89 15.60
CA HIS A 2 14.95 31.57 16.31
C HIS A 2 15.50 32.17 17.59
N LEU A 3 15.24 33.49 17.78
CA LEU A 3 15.67 34.23 18.97
C LEU A 3 14.71 33.91 20.13
N ILE A 4 15.26 33.83 21.35
CA ILE A 4 14.43 33.80 22.57
C ILE A 4 14.04 35.23 22.87
N VAL A 5 12.74 35.53 22.87
CA VAL A 5 12.17 36.89 23.03
C VAL A 5 11.40 37.05 24.32
N ALA A 6 11.12 35.97 25.04
CA ALA A 6 10.42 35.99 26.35
C ALA A 6 10.85 34.82 27.22
N SER A 7 10.60 34.89 28.53
CA SER A 7 10.81 33.78 29.43
C SER A 7 9.62 32.80 29.41
N PHE A 8 9.88 31.53 29.78
CA PHE A 8 8.82 30.52 29.95
C PHE A 8 7.68 31.01 30.88
N SER A 9 8.06 31.67 31.99
CA SER A 9 7.10 32.17 32.97
C SER A 9 6.16 33.27 32.40
N GLU A 10 6.70 34.13 31.55
CA GLU A 10 5.90 35.19 30.88
C GLU A 10 4.92 34.55 29.86
N ARG A 11 5.41 33.62 29.05
CA ARG A 11 4.56 32.89 28.07
C ARG A 11 3.50 32.04 28.76
N LEU A 12 3.85 31.39 29.89
CA LEU A 12 2.88 30.59 30.65
C LEU A 12 1.79 31.50 31.26
N LYS A 13 2.14 32.69 31.82
CA LYS A 13 1.16 33.66 32.29
C LYS A 13 0.22 34.14 31.18
N GLU A 14 0.79 34.40 30.02
CA GLU A 14 0.02 34.81 28.85
C GLU A 14 -0.94 33.69 28.40
N ALA A 15 -0.50 32.45 28.34
CA ALA A 15 -1.33 31.31 27.98
C ALA A 15 -2.46 31.03 28.99
N LEU A 16 -2.23 31.35 30.27
CA LEU A 16 -3.19 31.17 31.36
C LEU A 16 -4.25 32.29 31.45
N LYS A 17 -4.22 33.33 30.60
CA LYS A 17 -5.23 34.39 30.64
C LYS A 17 -6.68 33.88 30.49
N HIS A 18 -6.86 32.79 29.79
CA HIS A 18 -8.17 32.17 29.50
C HIS A 18 -8.40 30.83 30.22
N THR A 19 -7.43 30.34 31.00
CA THR A 19 -7.52 29.05 31.68
C THR A 19 -7.03 29.18 33.12
N LYS A 20 -7.80 28.66 34.08
CA LYS A 20 -7.42 28.72 35.49
C LYS A 20 -6.21 27.77 35.75
N ALA A 21 -5.18 28.26 36.41
CA ALA A 21 -4.00 27.49 36.79
C ALA A 21 -4.34 26.19 37.55
N ASN A 22 -5.43 26.18 38.33
CA ASN A 22 -5.92 24.99 39.03
C ASN A 22 -6.44 23.92 38.11
N THR A 23 -7.11 24.30 37.02
CA THR A 23 -7.63 23.39 36.00
C THR A 23 -6.45 22.75 35.25
N LEU A 24 -5.49 23.56 34.82
CA LEU A 24 -4.26 23.07 34.20
C LEU A 24 -3.56 22.06 35.11
N ALA A 25 -3.32 22.42 36.39
CA ALA A 25 -2.66 21.52 37.33
C ALA A 25 -3.35 20.16 37.47
N LYS A 26 -4.70 20.15 37.54
CA LYS A 26 -5.51 18.94 37.66
C LYS A 26 -5.40 18.07 36.40
N ASN A 27 -5.50 18.69 35.22
CA ASN A 27 -5.57 17.97 33.95
C ASN A 27 -4.22 17.30 33.57
N ILE A 28 -3.09 17.94 33.93
CA ILE A 28 -1.76 17.39 33.66
C ILE A 28 -1.13 16.64 34.85
N GLY A 29 -1.90 16.40 35.92
CA GLY A 29 -1.46 15.64 37.10
C GLY A 29 -0.39 16.33 37.95
N LEU A 30 -0.35 17.68 37.99
CA LEU A 30 0.61 18.46 38.79
C LEU A 30 -0.06 19.13 39.98
N SER A 31 0.75 19.48 41.00
CA SER A 31 0.29 20.27 42.13
C SER A 31 0.12 21.74 41.74
N LYS A 32 -0.83 22.44 42.42
CA LYS A 32 -1.00 23.91 42.28
C LYS A 32 0.31 24.66 42.57
N GLN A 33 1.09 24.17 43.54
CA GLN A 33 2.38 24.75 43.92
C GLN A 33 3.40 24.67 42.77
N ALA A 34 3.41 23.53 42.02
CA ALA A 34 4.30 23.39 40.87
C ALA A 34 3.97 24.44 39.80
N ILE A 35 2.68 24.59 39.43
CA ILE A 35 2.27 25.61 38.46
C ILE A 35 2.61 27.02 38.95
N SER A 36 2.42 27.31 40.24
CA SER A 36 2.80 28.61 40.82
C SER A 36 4.31 28.86 40.74
N MET A 37 5.15 27.84 40.96
CA MET A 37 6.60 27.98 40.80
C MET A 37 6.99 28.25 39.34
N TYR A 38 6.31 27.65 38.41
CA TYR A 38 6.52 27.87 36.96
C TYR A 38 6.08 29.25 36.50
N THR A 39 4.90 29.72 36.93
CA THR A 39 4.41 31.05 36.59
C THR A 39 5.21 32.18 37.24
N THR A 40 5.83 31.94 38.40
CA THR A 40 6.70 32.93 39.08
C THR A 40 8.14 32.86 38.62
N GLY A 41 8.52 31.95 37.76
CA GLY A 41 9.89 31.77 37.26
C GLY A 41 10.86 31.15 38.28
N LYS A 42 10.35 30.72 39.44
CA LYS A 42 11.18 30.09 40.50
C LYS A 42 11.70 28.71 40.07
N ARG A 43 11.06 28.08 39.11
CA ARG A 43 11.44 26.80 38.54
C ARG A 43 11.05 26.71 37.08
N ILE A 44 11.93 26.11 36.28
CA ILE A 44 11.62 25.74 34.87
C ILE A 44 11.24 24.25 34.84
N PRO A 45 10.10 23.88 34.21
CA PRO A 45 9.73 22.48 34.11
C PRO A 45 10.66 21.70 33.17
N LYS A 46 10.69 20.36 33.31
CA LYS A 46 11.39 19.49 32.37
C LYS A 46 10.59 19.36 31.05
N GLN A 47 11.27 18.96 29.98
CA GLN A 47 10.69 18.85 28.63
C GLN A 47 9.35 18.10 28.58
N PRO A 48 9.17 16.93 29.25
CA PRO A 48 7.85 16.24 29.20
C PRO A 48 6.73 17.07 29.82
N THR A 49 7.01 17.85 30.84
CA THR A 49 6.06 18.75 31.52
C THR A 49 5.73 19.96 30.64
N ILE A 50 6.72 20.53 29.92
CA ILE A 50 6.52 21.61 28.97
C ILE A 50 5.57 21.16 27.87
N LYS A 51 5.81 19.97 27.32
CA LYS A 51 4.94 19.36 26.29
C LYS A 51 3.51 19.19 26.78
N ALA A 52 3.31 18.61 27.99
CA ALA A 52 1.99 18.42 28.57
C ALA A 52 1.25 19.77 28.82
N ILE A 53 1.97 20.81 29.27
CA ILE A 53 1.40 22.16 29.43
C ILE A 53 1.00 22.76 28.08
N ALA A 54 1.86 22.63 27.07
CA ALA A 54 1.60 23.15 25.73
C ALA A 54 0.39 22.44 25.07
N GLU A 55 0.25 21.14 25.27
CA GLU A 55 -0.87 20.34 24.81
C GLU A 55 -2.19 20.77 25.46
N GLU A 56 -2.20 20.86 26.77
CA GLU A 56 -3.39 21.24 27.53
C GLU A 56 -3.86 22.67 27.23
N LEU A 57 -2.93 23.60 27.03
CA LEU A 57 -3.22 24.99 26.70
C LEU A 57 -3.40 25.24 25.21
N ASN A 58 -3.24 24.22 24.37
CA ASN A 58 -3.29 24.29 22.91
C ASN A 58 -2.39 25.38 22.31
N VAL A 59 -1.14 25.46 22.82
CA VAL A 59 -0.15 26.42 22.35
C VAL A 59 1.08 25.70 21.80
N ASN A 60 1.85 26.40 20.96
CA ASN A 60 3.10 25.89 20.41
C ASN A 60 4.14 25.73 21.53
N GLU A 61 4.81 24.59 21.59
CA GLU A 61 5.80 24.26 22.61
C GLU A 61 7.02 25.18 22.56
N ALA A 62 7.51 25.49 21.36
CA ALA A 62 8.63 26.42 21.19
C ALA A 62 8.23 27.87 21.57
N TRP A 63 7.00 28.28 21.25
CA TRP A 63 6.48 29.56 21.72
C TRP A 63 6.42 29.63 23.25
N LEU A 64 5.93 28.56 23.89
CA LEU A 64 5.87 28.46 25.35
C LEU A 64 7.25 28.54 25.99
N MET A 65 8.28 28.01 25.33
CA MET A 65 9.68 28.11 25.74
C MET A 65 10.30 29.50 25.49
N GLY A 66 9.57 30.42 24.85
CA GLY A 66 9.99 31.80 24.64
C GLY A 66 10.60 32.09 23.27
N TYR A 67 10.59 31.17 22.35
CA TYR A 67 11.07 31.41 20.99
C TYR A 67 10.12 32.30 20.20
N ASP A 68 10.65 33.03 19.23
CA ASP A 68 9.90 33.87 18.30
C ASP A 68 9.24 33.00 17.20
N VAL A 69 8.13 32.40 17.55
CA VAL A 69 7.29 31.55 16.70
C VAL A 69 5.82 31.80 16.99
N PRO A 70 4.87 31.47 16.10
CA PRO A 70 3.44 31.60 16.38
C PRO A 70 3.01 30.88 17.66
N LYS A 71 2.10 31.50 18.40
CA LYS A 71 1.55 30.95 19.66
C LYS A 71 0.66 29.73 19.40
N GLU A 72 -0.09 29.81 18.33
CA GLU A 72 -1.02 28.76 17.91
C GLU A 72 -0.22 27.49 17.61
N ARG A 73 -0.69 26.38 18.15
CA ARG A 73 -0.20 25.08 17.77
C ARG A 73 -0.59 24.86 16.32
N SER A 74 0.34 25.07 15.39
CA SER A 74 0.10 24.65 14.03
C SER A 74 -0.10 23.14 14.06
N SER A 75 -1.32 22.67 13.91
CA SER A 75 -1.56 21.33 13.40
C SER A 75 -0.93 21.33 12.01
N PHE A 76 0.30 20.85 11.90
CA PHE A 76 0.90 20.61 10.60
C PHE A 76 0.02 19.55 9.93
N ASP A 77 -0.96 20.05 9.22
CA ASP A 77 -1.82 19.21 8.42
C ASP A 77 -1.04 18.86 7.16
N ILE A 78 -0.34 17.72 7.25
CA ILE A 78 0.49 17.19 6.17
C ILE A 78 -0.30 17.09 4.86
N THR A 79 -1.63 16.98 4.93
CA THR A 79 -2.49 16.88 3.73
C THR A 79 -2.55 18.19 2.94
N LYS A 80 -2.15 19.32 3.57
CA LYS A 80 -2.09 20.65 2.94
C LYS A 80 -0.72 21.01 2.37
N ASP A 81 0.28 20.14 2.58
CA ASP A 81 1.59 20.32 1.94
C ASP A 81 1.45 20.04 0.44
N PRO A 82 1.88 20.96 -0.45
CA PRO A 82 1.86 20.74 -1.89
C PRO A 82 2.64 19.51 -2.36
N ASN A 83 3.60 19.04 -1.56
CA ASN A 83 4.38 17.85 -1.83
C ASN A 83 3.82 16.60 -1.13
N TYR A 84 2.71 16.72 -0.38
CA TYR A 84 2.09 15.57 0.26
C TYR A 84 1.47 14.66 -0.78
N MET A 85 2.03 13.48 -0.90
CA MET A 85 1.42 12.38 -1.65
C MET A 85 0.90 11.35 -0.64
N PRO A 86 -0.42 11.12 -0.57
CA PRO A 86 -0.96 10.07 0.29
C PRO A 86 -0.38 8.73 -0.16
N LEU A 87 -0.07 7.87 0.79
CA LEU A 87 0.36 6.51 0.49
C LEU A 87 -0.73 5.83 -0.36
N PRO A 88 -0.38 5.22 -1.49
CA PRO A 88 -1.35 4.52 -2.31
C PRO A 88 -2.02 3.42 -1.49
N GLN A 89 -3.33 3.33 -1.60
CA GLN A 89 -4.05 2.21 -1.00
C GLN A 89 -3.50 0.91 -1.60
N THR A 90 -3.22 -0.05 -0.75
CA THR A 90 -2.75 -1.37 -1.17
C THR A 90 -3.81 -2.42 -0.87
N LYS A 91 -3.81 -3.49 -1.64
CA LYS A 91 -4.63 -4.68 -1.40
C LYS A 91 -3.78 -5.95 -1.46
N LYS A 92 -4.23 -6.97 -0.75
CA LYS A 92 -3.64 -8.31 -0.82
C LYS A 92 -4.34 -9.11 -1.92
N ILE A 93 -3.55 -9.70 -2.82
CA ILE A 93 -4.03 -10.55 -3.91
C ILE A 93 -3.41 -11.92 -3.73
N PRO A 94 -4.19 -13.02 -3.78
CA PRO A 94 -3.64 -14.37 -3.63
C PRO A 94 -2.71 -14.71 -4.79
N LEU A 95 -1.54 -15.22 -4.49
CA LEU A 95 -0.62 -15.87 -5.43
C LEU A 95 -0.94 -17.36 -5.43
N LEU A 96 -1.32 -17.88 -6.58
CA LEU A 96 -1.63 -19.29 -6.73
C LEU A 96 -0.38 -20.07 -7.11
N GLY A 97 -0.23 -21.23 -6.49
CA GLY A 97 0.79 -22.21 -6.82
C GLY A 97 0.31 -23.17 -7.91
N THR A 98 0.17 -24.43 -7.55
CA THR A 98 -0.38 -25.45 -8.46
C THR A 98 -1.89 -25.35 -8.47
N ILE A 99 -2.50 -25.19 -9.65
CA ILE A 99 -3.96 -25.17 -9.80
C ILE A 99 -4.45 -26.62 -9.95
N ALA A 100 -5.15 -27.11 -8.92
CA ALA A 100 -5.68 -28.47 -8.93
C ALA A 100 -6.91 -28.59 -9.86
N CYS A 101 -6.99 -29.72 -10.57
CA CYS A 101 -8.15 -30.04 -11.42
C CYS A 101 -9.41 -30.24 -10.61
N GLY A 102 -10.53 -29.71 -11.11
CA GLY A 102 -11.86 -29.90 -10.50
C GLY A 102 -12.13 -29.06 -9.27
N VAL A 103 -11.16 -28.28 -8.80
CA VAL A 103 -11.29 -27.39 -7.63
C VAL A 103 -11.43 -25.93 -8.10
N PRO A 104 -12.23 -25.08 -7.42
CA PRO A 104 -12.29 -23.66 -7.73
C PRO A 104 -10.90 -23.02 -7.71
N ILE A 105 -10.59 -22.18 -8.68
CA ILE A 105 -9.26 -21.55 -8.84
C ILE A 105 -8.80 -20.83 -7.58
N LEU A 106 -9.71 -20.15 -6.90
CA LEU A 106 -9.45 -19.43 -5.64
C LEU A 106 -9.70 -20.29 -4.38
N ALA A 107 -9.69 -21.62 -4.49
CA ALA A 107 -9.72 -22.46 -3.30
C ALA A 107 -8.45 -22.28 -2.45
N THR A 108 -8.61 -22.35 -1.15
CA THR A 108 -7.52 -22.10 -0.18
C THR A 108 -6.31 -22.99 -0.44
N GLU A 109 -6.53 -24.22 -0.90
CA GLU A 109 -5.48 -25.19 -1.22
C GLU A 109 -4.60 -24.82 -2.42
N ASN A 110 -5.07 -23.91 -3.28
CA ASN A 110 -4.32 -23.40 -4.42
C ASN A 110 -3.51 -22.12 -4.07
N ILE A 111 -3.68 -21.55 -2.87
CA ILE A 111 -3.05 -20.29 -2.47
C ILE A 111 -1.73 -20.57 -1.75
N ASP A 112 -0.61 -20.18 -2.37
CA ASP A 112 0.72 -20.26 -1.74
C ASP A 112 0.92 -19.12 -0.74
N GLU A 113 0.67 -17.89 -1.16
CA GLU A 113 0.90 -16.68 -0.38
C GLU A 113 -0.01 -15.52 -0.85
N TYR A 114 0.07 -14.37 -0.17
CA TYR A 114 -0.60 -13.15 -0.59
C TYR A 114 0.42 -12.07 -0.96
N VAL A 115 0.28 -11.51 -2.15
CA VAL A 115 1.11 -10.42 -2.65
C VAL A 115 0.44 -9.08 -2.38
N THR A 116 1.19 -8.11 -1.88
CA THR A 116 0.70 -6.74 -1.72
C THR A 116 0.82 -5.99 -3.04
N ALA A 117 -0.28 -5.43 -3.52
CA ALA A 117 -0.35 -4.69 -4.77
C ALA A 117 -1.00 -3.32 -4.58
N PRO A 118 -0.68 -2.32 -5.42
CA PRO A 118 -1.43 -1.07 -5.49
C PRO A 118 -2.93 -1.32 -5.70
N GLY A 119 -3.79 -0.61 -4.98
CA GLY A 119 -5.25 -0.76 -5.08
C GLY A 119 -5.82 -0.46 -6.47
N SER A 120 -5.08 0.27 -7.30
CA SER A 120 -5.43 0.55 -8.69
C SER A 120 -5.37 -0.67 -9.61
N ILE A 121 -4.61 -1.72 -9.27
CA ILE A 121 -4.49 -2.94 -10.08
C ILE A 121 -5.77 -3.76 -9.92
N GLN A 122 -6.53 -3.89 -11.00
CA GLN A 122 -7.76 -4.69 -11.04
C GLN A 122 -7.42 -6.15 -11.37
N ALA A 123 -6.98 -6.90 -10.36
CA ALA A 123 -6.69 -8.33 -10.47
C ALA A 123 -7.32 -9.09 -9.32
N ASP A 124 -7.64 -10.36 -9.56
CA ASP A 124 -8.32 -11.25 -8.62
C ASP A 124 -7.34 -12.28 -8.02
N PHE A 125 -6.31 -12.67 -8.78
CA PHE A 125 -5.23 -13.54 -8.33
C PHE A 125 -3.93 -13.26 -9.10
N CYS A 126 -2.85 -13.85 -8.62
CA CYS A 126 -1.53 -13.81 -9.26
C CYS A 126 -1.04 -15.20 -9.59
N LEU A 127 -0.17 -15.29 -10.59
CA LEU A 127 0.58 -16.49 -10.96
C LEU A 127 2.07 -16.14 -10.98
N ARG A 128 2.91 -17.08 -10.56
CA ARG A 128 4.35 -16.98 -10.76
C ARG A 128 4.71 -17.55 -12.13
N CYS A 129 5.31 -16.72 -12.97
CA CYS A 129 5.77 -17.14 -14.28
C CYS A 129 6.93 -18.13 -14.13
N LYS A 130 6.91 -19.21 -14.93
CA LYS A 130 7.98 -20.20 -15.00
C LYS A 130 8.45 -20.36 -16.44
N GLY A 131 9.76 -20.31 -16.63
CA GLY A 131 10.37 -20.38 -17.95
C GLY A 131 10.37 -19.05 -18.71
N ASP A 132 10.72 -19.08 -19.97
CA ASP A 132 11.01 -17.94 -20.82
C ASP A 132 10.06 -17.77 -22.01
N SER A 133 8.96 -18.52 -22.05
CA SER A 133 8.04 -18.52 -23.19
C SER A 133 7.35 -17.15 -23.45
N MET A 134 7.46 -16.19 -22.53
CA MET A 134 6.85 -14.85 -22.61
C MET A 134 7.87 -13.70 -22.59
N ILE A 135 9.14 -14.00 -22.84
CA ILE A 135 10.26 -13.06 -22.72
C ILE A 135 10.11 -11.81 -23.63
N ASN A 136 9.56 -11.94 -24.83
CA ASN A 136 9.34 -10.81 -25.75
C ASN A 136 8.21 -9.89 -25.27
N ALA A 137 7.33 -10.37 -24.39
CA ALA A 137 6.35 -9.55 -23.67
C ALA A 137 6.93 -8.95 -22.38
N ARG A 138 8.26 -9.09 -22.15
CA ARG A 138 8.99 -8.67 -20.95
C ARG A 138 8.56 -9.39 -19.66
N ILE A 139 7.88 -10.52 -19.77
CA ILE A 139 7.53 -11.36 -18.64
C ILE A 139 8.60 -12.46 -18.56
N LEU A 140 9.36 -12.44 -17.46
CA LEU A 140 10.53 -13.28 -17.25
C LEU A 140 10.24 -14.38 -16.25
N ASP A 141 11.13 -15.38 -16.20
CA ASP A 141 11.08 -16.42 -15.20
C ASP A 141 11.13 -15.85 -13.78
N GLY A 142 10.19 -16.29 -12.93
CA GLY A 142 10.02 -15.83 -11.56
C GLY A 142 9.15 -14.57 -11.39
N ASP A 143 8.76 -13.90 -12.48
CA ASP A 143 7.87 -12.73 -12.39
C ASP A 143 6.50 -13.11 -11.86
N ILE A 144 5.87 -12.16 -11.15
CA ILE A 144 4.50 -12.30 -10.64
C ILE A 144 3.56 -11.61 -11.61
N VAL A 145 2.67 -12.38 -12.23
CA VAL A 145 1.68 -11.89 -13.20
C VAL A 145 0.31 -11.78 -12.52
N TYR A 146 -0.29 -10.61 -12.60
CA TYR A 146 -1.59 -10.28 -12.01
C TYR A 146 -2.70 -10.57 -13.03
N ILE A 147 -3.65 -11.39 -12.62
CA ILE A 147 -4.69 -11.92 -13.49
C ILE A 147 -6.05 -11.40 -13.03
N LYS A 148 -6.81 -10.84 -13.98
CA LYS A 148 -8.22 -10.57 -13.80
C LYS A 148 -9.01 -11.80 -14.26
N SER A 149 -9.77 -12.39 -13.34
CA SER A 149 -10.58 -13.58 -13.61
C SER A 149 -11.67 -13.28 -14.63
N GLN A 150 -11.63 -13.97 -15.75
CA GLN A 150 -12.65 -13.91 -16.80
C GLN A 150 -12.53 -15.13 -17.72
N PRO A 151 -13.66 -15.63 -18.25
CA PRO A 151 -13.66 -16.86 -19.05
C PRO A 151 -13.21 -16.64 -20.50
N ASP A 152 -13.00 -15.40 -20.92
CA ASP A 152 -12.62 -15.06 -22.29
C ASP A 152 -11.73 -13.81 -22.35
N VAL A 153 -11.00 -13.65 -23.47
CA VAL A 153 -10.13 -12.50 -23.75
C VAL A 153 -10.27 -12.09 -25.21
N GLU A 154 -9.89 -10.86 -25.54
CA GLU A 154 -9.82 -10.39 -26.91
C GLU A 154 -8.61 -10.95 -27.65
N ASN A 155 -8.67 -10.97 -28.99
CA ASN A 155 -7.56 -11.42 -29.81
C ASN A 155 -6.31 -10.58 -29.58
N GLY A 156 -5.18 -11.27 -29.34
CA GLY A 156 -3.91 -10.63 -29.06
C GLY A 156 -3.67 -10.27 -27.58
N GLU A 157 -4.60 -10.58 -26.70
CA GLU A 157 -4.38 -10.41 -25.25
C GLU A 157 -3.60 -11.58 -24.65
N ILE A 158 -2.87 -11.30 -23.57
CA ILE A 158 -2.18 -12.34 -22.81
C ILE A 158 -3.12 -12.87 -21.75
N ALA A 159 -3.27 -14.19 -21.70
CA ALA A 159 -4.17 -14.86 -20.77
C ALA A 159 -3.48 -16.03 -20.06
N ALA A 160 -3.97 -16.30 -18.85
CA ALA A 160 -3.74 -17.54 -18.17
C ALA A 160 -4.73 -18.58 -18.70
N VAL A 161 -4.21 -19.69 -19.20
CA VAL A 161 -4.96 -20.77 -19.84
C VAL A 161 -4.62 -22.09 -19.17
N ILE A 162 -5.65 -22.85 -18.78
CA ILE A 162 -5.48 -24.24 -18.36
C ILE A 162 -5.58 -25.10 -19.60
N ILE A 163 -4.62 -26.00 -19.77
CA ILE A 163 -4.63 -27.03 -20.77
C ILE A 163 -4.90 -28.34 -20.04
N ASP A 164 -6.08 -28.90 -20.27
CA ASP A 164 -6.51 -30.17 -19.70
C ASP A 164 -5.85 -31.32 -20.48
N SER A 165 -4.73 -31.83 -19.93
CA SER A 165 -4.01 -33.01 -20.41
C SER A 165 -3.97 -34.04 -19.28
N LEU A 166 -3.13 -35.08 -19.38
CA LEU A 166 -2.91 -36.06 -18.32
C LEU A 166 -2.45 -35.40 -17.01
N GLU A 167 -1.70 -34.29 -17.11
CA GLU A 167 -1.38 -33.37 -16.02
C GLU A 167 -1.85 -31.97 -16.46
N SER A 168 -2.91 -31.45 -15.83
CA SER A 168 -3.41 -30.13 -16.16
C SER A 168 -2.37 -29.06 -15.87
N GLU A 169 -2.02 -28.30 -16.89
CA GLU A 169 -1.01 -27.24 -16.81
C GLU A 169 -1.67 -25.87 -16.96
N CYS A 170 -1.32 -24.95 -16.07
CA CYS A 170 -1.64 -23.54 -16.25
C CYS A 170 -0.49 -22.85 -16.97
N THR A 171 -0.78 -22.24 -18.11
CA THR A 171 0.23 -21.55 -18.91
C THR A 171 -0.19 -20.13 -19.24
N LEU A 172 0.79 -19.24 -19.46
CA LEU A 172 0.58 -17.89 -19.92
C LEU A 172 0.91 -17.79 -21.41
N LYS A 173 -0.04 -17.35 -22.22
CA LYS A 173 0.14 -17.24 -23.69
C LYS A 173 -0.63 -16.05 -24.23
N ARG A 174 -0.23 -15.56 -25.41
CA ARG A 174 -1.04 -14.65 -26.19
C ARG A 174 -2.09 -15.45 -26.96
N VAL A 175 -3.36 -15.06 -26.82
CA VAL A 175 -4.50 -15.80 -27.34
C VAL A 175 -4.99 -15.20 -28.65
N TYR A 176 -5.14 -16.01 -29.67
CA TYR A 176 -5.81 -15.64 -30.92
C TYR A 176 -6.93 -16.64 -31.20
N LYS A 177 -8.15 -16.12 -31.34
CA LYS A 177 -9.36 -16.91 -31.60
C LYS A 177 -9.82 -16.71 -33.05
N TYR A 178 -10.16 -17.80 -33.70
CA TYR A 178 -10.71 -17.88 -35.03
C TYR A 178 -11.97 -18.74 -34.98
N PRO A 179 -12.82 -18.76 -36.02
CA PRO A 179 -14.08 -19.49 -35.97
C PRO A 179 -13.98 -20.97 -35.58
N ASN A 180 -12.90 -21.67 -35.99
CA ASN A 180 -12.74 -23.11 -35.78
C ASN A 180 -11.41 -23.47 -35.06
N LYS A 181 -10.70 -22.48 -34.55
CA LYS A 181 -9.41 -22.74 -33.86
C LYS A 181 -9.07 -21.66 -32.87
N VAL A 182 -8.29 -22.02 -31.85
CA VAL A 182 -7.62 -21.12 -30.93
C VAL A 182 -6.13 -21.35 -31.04
N VAL A 183 -5.37 -20.26 -31.12
CA VAL A 183 -3.91 -20.30 -31.11
C VAL A 183 -3.41 -19.69 -29.81
N LEU A 184 -2.63 -20.44 -29.06
CA LEU A 184 -1.92 -19.99 -27.87
C LEU A 184 -0.46 -19.72 -28.27
N ALA A 185 -0.15 -18.46 -28.56
CA ALA A 185 1.16 -18.07 -29.04
C ALA A 185 2.08 -17.72 -27.87
N PRO A 186 3.29 -18.33 -27.82
CA PRO A 186 4.34 -17.86 -26.93
C PRO A 186 4.86 -16.49 -27.42
N GLU A 187 5.36 -15.69 -26.50
CA GLU A 187 6.12 -14.46 -26.78
C GLU A 187 7.62 -14.77 -26.71
N ASN A 188 8.04 -15.83 -27.42
CA ASN A 188 9.42 -16.22 -27.62
C ASN A 188 9.52 -17.05 -28.89
N ASN A 189 10.34 -16.61 -29.83
CA ASN A 189 10.49 -17.24 -31.15
C ASN A 189 11.16 -18.63 -31.10
N ALA A 190 11.65 -19.02 -29.94
CA ALA A 190 12.23 -20.38 -29.74
C ALA A 190 11.14 -21.46 -29.56
N TYR A 191 9.89 -21.05 -29.39
CA TYR A 191 8.77 -21.97 -29.15
C TYR A 191 7.70 -21.85 -30.23
N GLU A 192 7.17 -22.99 -30.64
CA GLU A 192 6.06 -23.05 -31.59
C GLU A 192 4.72 -22.73 -30.88
N PRO A 193 3.78 -22.07 -31.56
CA PRO A 193 2.44 -21.87 -31.05
C PRO A 193 1.66 -23.18 -30.90
N PHE A 194 0.86 -23.29 -29.83
CA PHE A 194 -0.11 -24.37 -29.72
C PHE A 194 -1.38 -24.00 -30.51
N VAL A 195 -1.85 -24.90 -31.36
CA VAL A 195 -3.05 -24.73 -32.17
C VAL A 195 -4.06 -25.79 -31.80
N TYR A 196 -5.21 -25.36 -31.29
CA TYR A 196 -6.31 -26.23 -30.89
C TYR A 196 -7.48 -26.04 -31.90
N THR A 197 -8.01 -27.15 -32.41
CA THR A 197 -9.07 -27.14 -33.41
C THR A 197 -10.20 -28.06 -33.00
N ASN A 198 -11.44 -27.72 -33.43
CA ASN A 198 -12.63 -28.56 -33.24
C ASN A 198 -12.78 -29.10 -31.80
N GLU A 199 -12.75 -30.42 -31.64
CA GLU A 199 -12.91 -31.08 -30.32
C GLU A 199 -11.80 -30.76 -29.32
N GLU A 200 -10.59 -30.45 -29.80
CA GLU A 200 -9.45 -30.07 -28.96
C GLU A 200 -9.70 -28.73 -28.22
N LEU A 201 -10.62 -27.90 -28.70
CA LEU A 201 -11.05 -26.69 -28.02
C LEU A 201 -11.60 -26.96 -26.62
N ASN A 202 -12.13 -28.16 -26.38
CA ASN A 202 -12.62 -28.56 -25.06
C ASN A 202 -11.48 -28.85 -24.06
N CYS A 203 -10.25 -29.00 -24.56
CA CYS A 203 -9.07 -29.25 -23.71
C CYS A 203 -8.43 -27.95 -23.18
N ILE A 204 -8.94 -26.78 -23.58
CA ILE A 204 -8.39 -25.50 -23.11
C ILE A 204 -9.44 -24.68 -22.43
N ARG A 205 -9.02 -23.99 -21.36
CA ARG A 205 -9.89 -23.11 -20.61
C ARG A 205 -9.15 -21.83 -20.21
N ILE A 206 -9.63 -20.68 -20.69
CA ILE A 206 -9.15 -19.37 -20.25
C ILE A 206 -9.66 -19.14 -18.83
N ILE A 207 -8.76 -18.80 -17.90
CA ILE A 207 -9.09 -18.52 -16.49
C ILE A 207 -8.98 -17.05 -16.14
N GLY A 208 -8.31 -16.26 -17.00
CA GLY A 208 -8.24 -14.82 -16.81
C GLY A 208 -7.24 -14.13 -17.73
N LYS A 209 -7.38 -12.81 -17.78
CA LYS A 209 -6.51 -11.90 -18.54
C LYS A 209 -5.37 -11.42 -17.68
N ALA A 210 -4.15 -11.43 -18.21
CA ALA A 210 -3.00 -10.77 -17.60
C ALA A 210 -3.15 -9.25 -17.72
N VAL A 211 -3.18 -8.55 -16.59
CA VAL A 211 -3.41 -7.09 -16.55
C VAL A 211 -2.18 -6.31 -16.11
N TYR A 212 -1.27 -6.96 -15.39
CA TYR A 212 -0.04 -6.36 -14.89
C TYR A 212 0.97 -7.46 -14.56
N PHE A 213 2.25 -7.12 -14.50
CA PHE A 213 3.26 -8.01 -13.94
C PHE A 213 4.28 -7.23 -13.12
N LEU A 214 4.87 -7.90 -12.14
CA LEU A 214 5.93 -7.40 -11.29
C LEU A 214 7.19 -8.19 -11.56
N SER A 215 8.24 -7.51 -12.03
CA SER A 215 9.54 -8.06 -12.29
C SER A 215 10.56 -7.53 -11.28
N GLN A 216 11.47 -8.39 -10.85
CA GLN A 216 12.60 -7.94 -10.03
C GLN A 216 13.65 -7.30 -10.93
N ALA A 217 14.26 -6.20 -10.45
CA ALA A 217 15.42 -5.62 -11.11
C ALA A 217 16.57 -6.63 -11.11
N ARG A 218 17.14 -6.87 -12.28
CA ARG A 218 18.27 -7.78 -12.50
C ARG A 218 19.45 -7.02 -13.07
#